data_5523abae649d977ccd434256471030c6
#
_entry.id   5523abae649d977ccd434256471030c6
#
_cell.length_a   1.000
_cell.length_b   1.000
_cell.length_c   1.000
_cell.angle_alpha   90.00
_cell.angle_beta   90.00
_cell.angle_gamma   90.00
#
_symmetry.space_group_name_H-M   'P 1'
#
loop_
_entity.id
_entity.type
_entity.pdbx_description
1 polymer ?
#
loop_
_entity_poly.entity_id
_entity_poly.type
_entity_poly.pdbx_seq_one_letter_code
_entity_poly.pdbx_strand_id
1 'polypeptide(L)'
;MKKIKAFLLACVLSIVTVVLIVMGIKIHNQQFTTDENNTVRYNFNYAKFKNRELLEKNIDKNTLVVLGSSELSVGFNEPYHYTSLFNYRDFHIMPIGGGNFQNIIQAFTLGSIGDSIVNKKLVISESFGWFDQYGIDPKAFISRISTEHMYYALKNENLKLETRTKLIDRAIELAKDNTVMKERFERFKRVLIDGEGNFWDEFLVKMDVEKSDLITETRFSIYSQVKLRPYSGDVTPDYNWDELLKNAEADAKERTNNNEFGIENNTFNKNIKKNMEKRKGKDYFYKYSDSPEYSDFELLLEIAKELGLDVRVINFPINGKWNDYIGVDAEQRKIYREKLTNIVQSYGYSIFDLGDKEYEPYYMFDTVHPGWKAWIEASRDLYQFFKQSNVN
;
A
#
# COMPACT_ATOMS: atom_id res chain seq x y z
N MET A 1 -38.05 11.96 -42.11
CA MET A 1 -38.52 12.31 -40.74
C MET A 1 -38.77 11.09 -39.84
N LYS A 2 -39.56 10.07 -40.23
CA LYS A 2 -39.83 8.88 -39.37
C LYS A 2 -38.57 8.14 -38.93
N LYS A 3 -37.60 7.89 -39.85
CA LYS A 3 -36.35 7.21 -39.53
C LYS A 3 -35.44 7.96 -38.57
N ILE A 4 -35.41 9.30 -38.68
CA ILE A 4 -34.61 10.14 -37.74
C ILE A 4 -35.25 10.12 -36.35
N LYS A 5 -36.58 10.21 -36.25
CA LYS A 5 -37.28 10.10 -34.95
C LYS A 5 -37.06 8.74 -34.29
N ALA A 6 -37.12 7.64 -35.08
CA ALA A 6 -36.84 6.30 -34.58
C ALA A 6 -35.38 6.16 -34.10
N PHE A 7 -34.41 6.72 -34.82
CA PHE A 7 -33.01 6.73 -34.43
C PHE A 7 -32.80 7.52 -33.13
N LEU A 8 -33.35 8.74 -33.02
CA LEU A 8 -33.26 9.53 -31.81
C LEU A 8 -33.93 8.83 -30.62
N LEU A 9 -35.07 8.21 -30.81
CA LEU A 9 -35.74 7.43 -29.76
C LEU A 9 -34.85 6.24 -29.33
N ALA A 10 -34.23 5.53 -30.24
CA ALA A 10 -33.33 4.44 -29.93
C ALA A 10 -32.09 4.92 -29.12
N CYS A 11 -31.53 6.07 -29.50
CA CYS A 11 -30.43 6.69 -28.70
C CYS A 11 -30.86 7.03 -27.28
N VAL A 12 -32.05 7.66 -27.12
CA VAL A 12 -32.58 7.99 -25.78
C VAL A 12 -32.83 6.73 -24.96
N LEU A 13 -33.47 5.72 -25.54
CA LEU A 13 -33.71 4.44 -24.85
C LEU A 13 -32.40 3.77 -24.45
N SER A 14 -31.39 3.78 -25.32
CA SER A 14 -30.06 3.22 -24.99
C SER A 14 -29.42 3.95 -23.80
N ILE A 15 -29.47 5.29 -23.77
CA ILE A 15 -28.95 6.09 -22.68
C ILE A 15 -29.69 5.77 -21.37
N VAL A 16 -31.04 5.75 -21.43
CA VAL A 16 -31.86 5.41 -20.25
C VAL A 16 -31.54 4.01 -19.74
N THR A 17 -31.38 3.04 -20.62
CA THR A 17 -31.01 1.66 -20.24
C THR A 17 -29.65 1.61 -19.56
N VAL A 18 -28.64 2.29 -20.09
CA VAL A 18 -27.32 2.36 -19.48
C VAL A 18 -27.37 3.01 -18.09
N VAL A 19 -28.11 4.12 -17.95
CA VAL A 19 -28.30 4.79 -16.66
C VAL A 19 -28.95 3.85 -15.63
N LEU A 20 -30.02 3.13 -16.04
CA LEU A 20 -30.70 2.19 -15.13
C LEU A 20 -29.78 1.03 -14.71
N ILE A 21 -28.96 0.50 -15.63
CA ILE A 21 -27.97 -0.54 -15.31
C ILE A 21 -26.94 -0.01 -14.31
N VAL A 22 -26.37 1.17 -14.55
CA VAL A 22 -25.39 1.78 -13.66
C VAL A 22 -26.00 2.04 -12.28
N MET A 23 -27.24 2.55 -12.22
CA MET A 23 -27.94 2.75 -10.94
C MET A 23 -28.16 1.43 -10.20
N GLY A 24 -28.58 0.37 -10.92
CA GLY A 24 -28.76 -0.96 -10.33
C GLY A 24 -27.45 -1.53 -9.76
N ILE A 25 -26.34 -1.34 -10.46
CA ILE A 25 -24.99 -1.73 -9.98
C ILE A 25 -24.61 -0.92 -8.73
N LYS A 26 -24.78 0.42 -8.74
CA LYS A 26 -24.49 1.26 -7.57
C LYS A 26 -25.32 0.85 -6.34
N ILE A 27 -26.63 0.62 -6.51
CA ILE A 27 -27.49 0.14 -5.41
C ILE A 27 -27.01 -1.22 -4.87
N HIS A 28 -26.62 -2.13 -5.77
CA HIS A 28 -26.07 -3.42 -5.36
C HIS A 28 -24.76 -3.25 -4.56
N ASN A 29 -23.86 -2.39 -5.05
CA ASN A 29 -22.56 -2.17 -4.41
C ASN A 29 -22.68 -1.54 -3.03
N GLN A 30 -23.66 -0.66 -2.80
CA GLN A 30 -23.87 0.02 -1.52
C GLN A 30 -23.99 -0.93 -0.30
N GLN A 31 -24.47 -2.15 -0.50
CA GLN A 31 -24.52 -3.16 0.59
C GLN A 31 -23.14 -3.61 1.05
N PHE A 32 -22.09 -3.36 0.30
CA PHE A 32 -20.71 -3.75 0.62
C PHE A 32 -19.86 -2.58 1.08
N THR A 33 -20.31 -1.34 0.83
CA THR A 33 -19.64 -0.08 1.20
C THR A 33 -20.13 0.47 2.54
N THR A 34 -20.31 -0.41 3.52
CA THR A 34 -20.80 -0.04 4.85
C THR A 34 -19.67 0.34 5.78
N ASP A 35 -20.01 1.17 6.79
CA ASP A 35 -19.12 1.44 7.92
C ASP A 35 -18.84 0.17 8.72
N GLU A 36 -17.71 0.13 9.42
CA GLU A 36 -17.33 -0.97 10.30
C GLU A 36 -17.30 -2.36 9.61
N ASN A 37 -16.94 -2.36 8.33
CA ASN A 37 -16.82 -3.59 7.57
C ASN A 37 -15.45 -4.25 7.81
N ASN A 38 -15.42 -5.27 8.65
CA ASN A 38 -14.21 -6.01 8.96
C ASN A 38 -13.53 -6.65 7.74
N THR A 39 -14.27 -6.87 6.66
CA THR A 39 -13.69 -7.30 5.39
C THR A 39 -12.81 -6.19 4.78
N VAL A 40 -13.25 -4.94 4.85
CA VAL A 40 -12.44 -3.82 4.41
C VAL A 40 -11.23 -3.66 5.32
N ARG A 41 -11.38 -3.75 6.63
CA ARG A 41 -10.28 -3.58 7.58
C ARG A 41 -9.19 -4.64 7.43
N TYR A 42 -9.56 -5.90 7.35
CA TYR A 42 -8.63 -7.00 7.52
C TYR A 42 -8.27 -7.76 6.24
N ASN A 43 -9.12 -7.77 5.23
CA ASN A 43 -8.83 -8.55 4.05
C ASN A 43 -7.92 -7.82 3.08
N PHE A 44 -7.01 -8.59 2.49
CA PHE A 44 -6.18 -8.13 1.41
C PHE A 44 -6.99 -8.13 0.10
N ASN A 45 -7.22 -6.95 -0.47
CA ASN A 45 -7.98 -6.80 -1.70
C ASN A 45 -7.55 -5.55 -2.48
N TYR A 46 -7.06 -5.72 -3.70
CA TYR A 46 -6.63 -4.59 -4.55
C TYR A 46 -7.75 -3.60 -4.90
N ALA A 47 -9.00 -4.05 -4.97
CA ALA A 47 -10.11 -3.13 -5.22
C ALA A 47 -10.33 -2.19 -4.02
N LYS A 48 -10.24 -2.71 -2.79
CA LYS A 48 -10.26 -1.92 -1.56
C LYS A 48 -9.19 -0.82 -1.60
N PHE A 49 -7.96 -1.16 -1.96
CA PHE A 49 -6.84 -0.22 -1.94
C PHE A 49 -6.95 0.90 -2.97
N LYS A 50 -7.88 0.80 -3.92
CA LYS A 50 -8.12 1.80 -4.96
C LYS A 50 -9.39 2.60 -4.77
N ASN A 51 -10.18 2.31 -3.75
CA ASN A 51 -11.44 2.97 -3.47
C ASN A 51 -11.36 3.76 -2.17
N ARG A 52 -11.49 5.08 -2.29
CA ARG A 52 -11.39 6.03 -1.18
C ARG A 52 -12.50 5.83 -0.14
N GLU A 53 -13.74 5.74 -0.61
CA GLU A 53 -14.91 5.66 0.27
C GLU A 53 -14.89 4.40 1.14
N LEU A 54 -14.48 3.26 0.57
CA LEU A 54 -14.30 2.02 1.32
C LEU A 54 -13.29 2.19 2.46
N LEU A 55 -12.16 2.87 2.20
CA LEU A 55 -11.14 3.08 3.21
C LEU A 55 -11.64 4.05 4.29
N GLU A 56 -12.13 5.22 3.91
CA GLU A 56 -12.54 6.27 4.84
C GLU A 56 -13.66 5.84 5.79
N LYS A 57 -14.67 5.14 5.30
CA LYS A 57 -15.76 4.60 6.11
C LYS A 57 -15.32 3.57 7.15
N ASN A 58 -14.11 3.03 7.01
CA ASN A 58 -13.59 1.97 7.86
C ASN A 58 -12.37 2.38 8.69
N ILE A 59 -12.00 3.67 8.66
CA ILE A 59 -11.00 4.26 9.56
C ILE A 59 -11.72 4.92 10.73
N ASP A 60 -11.44 4.44 11.95
CA ASP A 60 -11.93 5.02 13.19
C ASP A 60 -10.76 5.33 14.14
N LYS A 61 -11.07 5.83 15.35
CA LYS A 61 -10.06 6.18 16.36
C LYS A 61 -9.20 4.98 16.82
N ASN A 62 -9.67 3.77 16.64
CA ASN A 62 -8.99 2.53 17.03
C ASN A 62 -8.27 1.86 15.85
N THR A 63 -8.33 2.45 14.65
CA THR A 63 -7.73 1.90 13.44
C THR A 63 -6.33 2.48 13.23
N LEU A 64 -5.32 1.64 13.26
CA LEU A 64 -3.97 2.00 12.82
C LEU A 64 -3.82 1.66 11.34
N VAL A 65 -3.70 2.68 10.51
CA VAL A 65 -3.43 2.53 9.08
C VAL A 65 -1.97 2.16 8.88
N VAL A 66 -1.74 1.11 8.09
CA VAL A 66 -0.40 0.62 7.71
C VAL A 66 -0.28 0.66 6.19
N LEU A 67 0.51 1.56 5.67
CA LEU A 67 0.88 1.60 4.25
C LEU A 67 2.06 0.67 3.99
N GLY A 68 2.03 -0.03 2.87
CA GLY A 68 3.10 -0.95 2.48
C GLY A 68 2.84 -1.60 1.13
N SER A 69 3.51 -2.70 0.84
CA SER A 69 3.43 -3.40 -0.45
C SER A 69 3.17 -4.90 -0.27
N SER A 70 3.96 -5.75 -0.94
CA SER A 70 3.75 -7.20 -0.94
C SER A 70 3.97 -7.86 0.43
N GLU A 71 4.75 -7.27 1.31
CA GLU A 71 4.94 -7.74 2.69
C GLU A 71 3.61 -7.79 3.46
N LEU A 72 2.68 -6.88 3.17
CA LEU A 72 1.36 -6.87 3.80
C LEU A 72 0.49 -8.09 3.44
N SER A 73 0.82 -8.80 2.36
CA SER A 73 0.06 -9.96 1.87
C SER A 73 0.75 -11.29 2.12
N VAL A 74 2.07 -11.30 2.15
CA VAL A 74 2.84 -12.52 2.41
C VAL A 74 2.82 -12.83 3.90
N GLY A 75 2.38 -14.04 4.25
CA GLY A 75 2.17 -14.39 5.65
C GLY A 75 0.88 -13.87 6.27
N PHE A 76 -0.02 -13.25 5.51
CA PHE A 76 -1.28 -12.68 5.99
C PHE A 76 -2.13 -13.65 6.83
N ASN A 77 -2.08 -14.94 6.53
CA ASN A 77 -2.79 -15.99 7.28
C ASN A 77 -1.91 -16.67 8.33
N GLU A 78 -0.66 -16.25 8.50
CA GLU A 78 0.22 -16.79 9.53
C GLU A 78 -0.19 -16.27 10.91
N PRO A 79 -0.13 -17.10 11.97
CA PRO A 79 -0.58 -16.69 13.30
C PRO A 79 0.24 -15.55 13.91
N TYR A 80 1.43 -15.31 13.38
CA TYR A 80 2.36 -14.31 13.88
C TYR A 80 2.24 -12.95 13.16
N HIS A 81 1.49 -12.90 12.05
CA HIS A 81 1.24 -11.65 11.34
C HIS A 81 0.36 -10.72 12.18
N TYR A 82 0.65 -9.41 12.18
CA TYR A 82 -0.07 -8.43 12.99
C TYR A 82 -1.59 -8.44 12.77
N THR A 83 -2.06 -8.71 11.56
CA THR A 83 -3.50 -8.82 11.29
C THR A 83 -4.11 -10.00 12.03
N SER A 84 -3.40 -11.11 12.18
CA SER A 84 -3.87 -12.27 12.94
C SER A 84 -3.89 -12.00 14.46
N LEU A 85 -2.95 -11.21 14.95
CA LEU A 85 -2.89 -10.84 16.37
C LEU A 85 -3.97 -9.83 16.76
N PHE A 86 -4.28 -8.85 15.90
CA PHE A 86 -5.13 -7.71 16.23
C PHE A 86 -6.49 -7.69 15.52
N ASN A 87 -6.79 -8.67 14.67
CA ASN A 87 -8.07 -8.74 13.99
C ASN A 87 -9.25 -8.91 14.97
N TYR A 88 -10.36 -8.23 14.66
CA TYR A 88 -11.63 -8.31 15.38
C TYR A 88 -11.56 -7.88 16.85
N ARG A 89 -10.62 -7.00 17.22
CA ARG A 89 -10.43 -6.50 18.59
C ARG A 89 -10.70 -5.01 18.67
N ASP A 90 -10.56 -4.44 19.87
CA ASP A 90 -10.68 -3.01 20.15
C ASP A 90 -9.57 -2.15 19.51
N PHE A 91 -8.48 -2.76 19.08
CA PHE A 91 -7.41 -2.19 18.27
C PHE A 91 -7.41 -2.87 16.90
N HIS A 92 -7.39 -2.08 15.83
CA HIS A 92 -7.41 -2.58 14.48
C HIS A 92 -6.18 -2.16 13.71
N ILE A 93 -5.60 -3.07 12.93
CA ILE A 93 -4.64 -2.72 11.90
C ILE A 93 -5.35 -2.82 10.55
N MET A 94 -5.34 -1.73 9.79
CA MET A 94 -5.83 -1.71 8.43
C MET A 94 -4.67 -1.62 7.46
N PRO A 95 -4.23 -2.76 6.87
CA PRO A 95 -3.19 -2.75 5.85
C PRO A 95 -3.75 -2.18 4.54
N ILE A 96 -3.00 -1.25 3.94
CA ILE A 96 -3.30 -0.64 2.65
C ILE A 96 -2.07 -0.78 1.77
N GLY A 97 -2.16 -1.63 0.76
CA GLY A 97 -1.09 -1.88 -0.18
C GLY A 97 -1.03 -3.33 -0.64
N GLY A 98 -0.17 -3.60 -1.58
CA GLY A 98 0.03 -4.90 -2.17
C GLY A 98 1.18 -4.84 -3.17
N GLY A 99 1.56 -5.94 -3.80
CA GLY A 99 2.71 -5.99 -4.69
C GLY A 99 2.81 -4.78 -5.63
N ASN A 100 3.94 -4.09 -5.61
CA ASN A 100 4.25 -2.84 -6.31
C ASN A 100 3.46 -1.59 -5.86
N PHE A 101 2.92 -1.57 -4.65
CA PHE A 101 2.43 -0.34 -4.01
C PHE A 101 3.60 0.38 -3.33
N GLN A 102 4.46 1.03 -4.13
CA GLN A 102 5.61 1.78 -3.67
C GLN A 102 5.23 3.22 -3.29
N ASN A 103 6.18 3.99 -2.81
CA ASN A 103 5.96 5.25 -2.11
C ASN A 103 5.10 6.28 -2.87
N ILE A 104 5.28 6.43 -4.17
CA ILE A 104 4.45 7.37 -4.94
C ILE A 104 2.96 6.98 -4.96
N ILE A 105 2.64 5.70 -4.98
CA ILE A 105 1.25 5.22 -4.93
C ILE A 105 0.68 5.41 -3.53
N GLN A 106 1.49 5.14 -2.51
CA GLN A 106 1.14 5.38 -1.11
C GLN A 106 0.92 6.88 -0.85
N ALA A 107 1.73 7.77 -1.46
CA ALA A 107 1.59 9.21 -1.37
C ALA A 107 0.24 9.71 -1.92
N PHE A 108 -0.18 9.25 -3.09
CA PHE A 108 -1.52 9.54 -3.61
C PHE A 108 -2.63 8.99 -2.71
N THR A 109 -2.46 7.79 -2.20
CA THR A 109 -3.44 7.18 -1.28
C THR A 109 -3.54 8.00 -0.01
N LEU A 110 -2.43 8.32 0.64
CA LEU A 110 -2.39 9.12 1.86
C LEU A 110 -2.95 10.53 1.65
N GLY A 111 -2.56 11.20 0.57
CA GLY A 111 -3.09 12.53 0.22
C GLY A 111 -4.60 12.55 0.04
N SER A 112 -5.18 11.40 -0.31
CA SER A 112 -6.63 11.23 -0.50
C SER A 112 -7.40 10.92 0.78
N ILE A 113 -6.85 10.06 1.67
CA ILE A 113 -7.57 9.56 2.85
C ILE A 113 -7.02 10.05 4.19
N GLY A 114 -5.88 10.75 4.19
CA GLY A 114 -5.14 11.04 5.42
C GLY A 114 -5.91 11.91 6.41
N ASP A 115 -6.82 12.76 5.93
CA ASP A 115 -7.71 13.54 6.79
C ASP A 115 -8.67 12.68 7.62
N SER A 116 -8.98 11.48 7.14
CA SER A 116 -9.83 10.50 7.84
C SER A 116 -9.09 9.73 8.93
N ILE A 117 -7.76 9.86 9.05
CA ILE A 117 -6.96 9.25 10.12
C ILE A 117 -7.13 10.07 11.40
N VAL A 118 -8.23 9.82 12.12
CA VAL A 118 -8.66 10.63 13.27
C VAL A 118 -7.73 10.53 14.48
N ASN A 119 -7.05 9.40 14.67
CA ASN A 119 -6.06 9.21 15.75
C ASN A 119 -4.68 9.79 15.43
N LYS A 120 -4.53 10.34 14.21
CA LYS A 120 -3.30 10.95 13.71
C LYS A 120 -2.06 10.04 13.67
N LYS A 121 -2.23 8.71 13.74
CA LYS A 121 -1.12 7.74 13.70
C LYS A 121 -1.11 6.97 12.41
N LEU A 122 0.07 6.91 11.80
CA LEU A 122 0.33 6.23 10.54
C LEU A 122 1.57 5.34 10.65
N VAL A 123 1.50 4.16 10.06
CA VAL A 123 2.67 3.31 9.87
C VAL A 123 2.99 3.21 8.38
N ILE A 124 4.26 3.29 8.05
CA ILE A 124 4.78 3.08 6.70
C ILE A 124 5.79 1.94 6.74
N SER A 125 5.53 0.89 5.97
CA SER A 125 6.43 -0.26 5.84
C SER A 125 7.31 -0.10 4.61
N GLU A 126 8.62 -0.10 4.83
CA GLU A 126 9.62 0.05 3.77
C GLU A 126 10.33 -1.26 3.47
N SER A 127 10.72 -1.43 2.22
CA SER A 127 11.41 -2.62 1.74
C SER A 127 12.61 -2.22 0.89
N PHE A 128 13.78 -2.77 1.22
CA PHE A 128 15.04 -2.56 0.52
C PHE A 128 14.93 -2.67 -1.02
N GLY A 129 14.22 -3.69 -1.50
CA GLY A 129 14.13 -3.97 -2.93
C GLY A 129 13.48 -2.88 -3.81
N TRP A 130 12.88 -1.86 -3.21
CA TRP A 130 12.28 -0.74 -3.98
C TRP A 130 13.29 0.35 -4.30
N PHE A 131 14.35 0.45 -3.50
CA PHE A 131 15.33 1.55 -3.54
C PHE A 131 16.52 1.27 -4.45
N ASP A 132 16.38 0.40 -5.44
CA ASP A 132 17.39 0.26 -6.47
C ASP A 132 17.43 1.51 -7.39
N GLN A 133 18.44 1.63 -8.23
CA GLN A 133 18.63 2.80 -9.09
C GLN A 133 17.49 3.08 -10.09
N TYR A 134 16.54 2.17 -10.23
CA TYR A 134 15.41 2.32 -11.14
C TYR A 134 14.14 2.83 -10.45
N GLY A 135 13.99 2.56 -9.13
CA GLY A 135 12.78 2.84 -8.37
C GLY A 135 11.57 2.06 -8.90
N ILE A 136 10.40 2.67 -8.82
CA ILE A 136 9.16 2.01 -9.26
C ILE A 136 9.14 1.79 -10.79
N ASP A 137 8.79 0.57 -11.21
CA ASP A 137 8.54 0.27 -12.62
C ASP A 137 7.33 1.07 -13.15
N PRO A 138 7.46 1.84 -14.25
CA PRO A 138 6.37 2.65 -14.80
C PRO A 138 5.09 1.86 -15.14
N LYS A 139 5.21 0.62 -15.60
CA LYS A 139 4.06 -0.24 -15.90
C LYS A 139 3.37 -0.70 -14.62
N ALA A 140 4.17 -1.00 -13.60
CA ALA A 140 3.66 -1.32 -12.27
C ALA A 140 2.91 -0.13 -11.67
N PHE A 141 3.47 1.08 -11.73
CA PHE A 141 2.80 2.32 -11.33
C PHE A 141 1.44 2.48 -12.00
N ILE A 142 1.38 2.46 -13.33
CA ILE A 142 0.15 2.62 -14.11
C ILE A 142 -0.89 1.55 -13.73
N SER A 143 -0.46 0.32 -13.46
CA SER A 143 -1.37 -0.76 -13.09
C SER A 143 -1.94 -0.62 -11.66
N ARG A 144 -1.23 0.06 -10.77
CA ARG A 144 -1.54 0.16 -9.34
C ARG A 144 -2.17 1.48 -8.94
N ILE A 145 -1.83 2.58 -9.63
CA ILE A 145 -2.39 3.89 -9.29
C ILE A 145 -3.92 3.90 -9.34
N SER A 146 -4.55 4.56 -8.40
CA SER A 146 -5.98 4.80 -8.35
C SER A 146 -6.31 6.18 -8.91
N THR A 147 -7.20 6.24 -9.90
CA THR A 147 -7.71 7.50 -10.45
C THR A 147 -8.47 8.30 -9.39
N GLU A 148 -9.18 7.61 -8.51
CA GLU A 148 -9.92 8.22 -7.40
C GLU A 148 -8.97 8.85 -6.38
N HIS A 149 -7.97 8.09 -5.89
CA HIS A 149 -6.97 8.65 -4.97
C HIS A 149 -6.20 9.80 -5.58
N MET A 150 -5.83 9.71 -6.86
CA MET A 150 -5.19 10.83 -7.57
C MET A 150 -6.08 12.08 -7.53
N TYR A 151 -7.35 11.95 -7.89
CA TYR A 151 -8.28 13.09 -7.91
C TYR A 151 -8.40 13.75 -6.53
N TYR A 152 -8.65 12.96 -5.50
CA TYR A 152 -8.86 13.50 -4.16
C TYR A 152 -7.60 14.02 -3.51
N ALA A 153 -6.43 13.41 -3.75
CA ALA A 153 -5.16 13.94 -3.29
C ALA A 153 -4.83 15.31 -3.93
N LEU A 154 -5.08 15.46 -5.25
CA LEU A 154 -4.87 16.72 -5.95
C LEU A 154 -5.87 17.83 -5.55
N LYS A 155 -7.05 17.45 -5.06
CA LYS A 155 -8.06 18.38 -4.54
C LYS A 155 -7.89 18.70 -3.05
N ASN A 156 -7.06 17.97 -2.35
CA ASN A 156 -6.93 18.15 -0.91
C ASN A 156 -6.24 19.48 -0.57
N GLU A 157 -7.03 20.45 -0.08
CA GLU A 157 -6.55 21.79 0.27
C GLU A 157 -5.71 21.82 1.56
N ASN A 158 -5.71 20.75 2.36
CA ASN A 158 -4.79 20.60 3.49
C ASN A 158 -3.36 20.31 3.04
N LEU A 159 -3.18 19.93 1.77
CA LEU A 159 -1.87 19.80 1.12
C LEU A 159 -1.53 21.11 0.39
N LYS A 160 -0.26 21.52 0.50
CA LYS A 160 0.24 22.67 -0.25
C LYS A 160 0.13 22.44 -1.75
N LEU A 161 -0.06 23.52 -2.49
CA LEU A 161 -0.09 23.45 -3.96
C LEU A 161 1.18 22.84 -4.54
N GLU A 162 2.35 23.17 -3.94
CA GLU A 162 3.64 22.62 -4.36
C GLU A 162 3.67 21.10 -4.22
N THR A 163 3.22 20.54 -3.09
CA THR A 163 3.16 19.09 -2.83
C THR A 163 2.23 18.39 -3.81
N ARG A 164 1.05 18.97 -4.07
CA ARG A 164 0.09 18.45 -5.07
C ARG A 164 0.67 18.50 -6.49
N THR A 165 1.45 19.54 -6.80
CA THR A 165 2.14 19.67 -8.10
C THR A 165 3.22 18.61 -8.25
N LYS A 166 4.07 18.39 -7.22
CA LYS A 166 5.08 17.31 -7.24
C LYS A 166 4.44 15.94 -7.48
N LEU A 167 3.31 15.65 -6.83
CA LEU A 167 2.58 14.39 -7.03
C LEU A 167 2.20 14.16 -8.49
N ILE A 168 1.53 15.13 -9.11
CA ILE A 168 1.04 14.96 -10.48
C ILE A 168 2.18 14.99 -11.51
N ASP A 169 3.22 15.80 -11.29
CA ASP A 169 4.37 15.85 -12.17
C ASP A 169 5.13 14.52 -12.16
N ARG A 170 5.28 13.89 -10.99
CA ARG A 170 5.86 12.55 -10.89
C ARG A 170 5.02 11.49 -11.60
N ALA A 171 3.70 11.58 -11.51
CA ALA A 171 2.79 10.68 -12.23
C ALA A 171 2.93 10.84 -13.76
N ILE A 172 3.01 12.08 -14.25
CA ILE A 172 3.21 12.37 -15.68
C ILE A 172 4.56 11.82 -16.17
N GLU A 173 5.62 12.00 -15.38
CA GLU A 173 6.95 11.45 -15.67
C GLU A 173 6.91 9.92 -15.80
N LEU A 174 6.30 9.22 -14.83
CA LEU A 174 6.14 7.77 -14.86
C LEU A 174 5.25 7.27 -16.00
N ALA A 175 4.37 8.12 -16.53
CA ALA A 175 3.52 7.80 -17.67
C ALA A 175 4.12 8.19 -19.03
N LYS A 176 5.36 8.70 -19.11
CA LYS A 176 5.96 9.27 -20.32
C LYS A 176 5.86 8.38 -21.56
N ASP A 177 5.98 7.06 -21.39
CA ASP A 177 5.93 6.07 -22.47
C ASP A 177 4.51 5.50 -22.71
N ASN A 178 3.51 5.99 -21.99
CA ASN A 178 2.11 5.63 -22.14
C ASN A 178 1.26 6.87 -22.47
N THR A 179 1.11 7.16 -23.75
CA THR A 179 0.44 8.38 -24.25
C THR A 179 -0.96 8.58 -23.64
N VAL A 180 -1.76 7.51 -23.52
CA VAL A 180 -3.13 7.60 -22.97
C VAL A 180 -3.13 8.02 -21.51
N MET A 181 -2.27 7.40 -20.69
CA MET A 181 -2.18 7.74 -19.28
C MET A 181 -1.54 9.10 -19.05
N LYS A 182 -0.53 9.45 -19.85
CA LYS A 182 0.11 10.77 -19.81
C LYS A 182 -0.90 11.87 -20.08
N GLU A 183 -1.67 11.78 -21.18
CA GLU A 183 -2.72 12.77 -21.52
C GLU A 183 -3.78 12.87 -20.44
N ARG A 184 -4.15 11.75 -19.80
CA ARG A 184 -5.07 11.74 -18.65
C ARG A 184 -4.49 12.51 -17.47
N PHE A 185 -3.25 12.25 -17.08
CA PHE A 185 -2.59 12.91 -15.94
C PHE A 185 -2.35 14.42 -16.24
N GLU A 186 -1.96 14.78 -17.43
CA GLU A 186 -1.86 16.18 -17.87
C GLU A 186 -3.21 16.90 -17.79
N ARG A 187 -4.31 16.21 -18.13
CA ARG A 187 -5.67 16.75 -17.97
C ARG A 187 -6.01 16.97 -16.48
N PHE A 188 -5.68 16.01 -15.61
CA PHE A 188 -5.84 16.19 -14.17
C PHE A 188 -5.06 17.40 -13.67
N LYS A 189 -3.82 17.58 -14.12
CA LYS A 189 -2.99 18.74 -13.78
C LYS A 189 -3.65 20.04 -14.22
N ARG A 190 -4.04 20.18 -15.49
CA ARG A 190 -4.70 21.40 -16.00
C ARG A 190 -5.95 21.76 -15.20
N VAL A 191 -6.78 20.76 -14.86
CA VAL A 191 -8.06 21.01 -14.17
C VAL A 191 -7.87 21.31 -12.68
N LEU A 192 -7.00 20.54 -12.00
CA LEU A 192 -6.95 20.50 -10.53
C LEU A 192 -5.80 21.32 -9.91
N ILE A 193 -4.78 21.62 -10.71
CA ILE A 193 -3.58 22.33 -10.24
C ILE A 193 -3.45 23.68 -10.94
N ASP A 194 -3.47 23.71 -12.27
CA ASP A 194 -3.19 24.91 -13.05
C ASP A 194 -4.43 25.83 -13.17
N GLY A 195 -5.63 25.28 -13.00
CA GLY A 195 -6.89 26.03 -13.18
C GLY A 195 -7.20 26.41 -14.64
N GLU A 196 -6.57 25.72 -15.59
CA GLU A 196 -6.67 25.99 -17.03
C GLU A 196 -7.59 24.99 -17.77
N GLY A 197 -8.31 24.12 -17.03
CA GLY A 197 -9.23 23.14 -17.58
C GLY A 197 -10.42 23.78 -18.29
N ASN A 198 -10.74 23.31 -19.50
CA ASN A 198 -11.98 23.68 -20.16
C ASN A 198 -13.13 22.76 -19.74
N PHE A 199 -14.37 23.05 -20.16
CA PHE A 199 -15.57 22.27 -19.85
C PHE A 199 -15.40 20.76 -20.16
N TRP A 200 -14.75 20.43 -21.28
CA TRP A 200 -14.56 19.03 -21.66
C TRP A 200 -13.49 18.35 -20.80
N ASP A 201 -12.43 19.04 -20.42
CA ASP A 201 -11.43 18.52 -19.49
C ASP A 201 -12.06 18.21 -18.13
N GLU A 202 -12.85 19.15 -17.58
CA GLU A 202 -13.58 18.93 -16.30
C GLU A 202 -14.57 17.76 -16.38
N PHE A 203 -15.32 17.68 -17.48
CA PHE A 203 -16.26 16.58 -17.70
C PHE A 203 -15.54 15.23 -17.76
N LEU A 204 -14.45 15.13 -18.50
CA LEU A 204 -13.68 13.90 -18.64
C LEU A 204 -13.00 13.48 -17.35
N VAL A 205 -12.49 14.43 -16.56
CA VAL A 205 -11.93 14.15 -15.22
C VAL A 205 -13.01 13.53 -14.31
N LYS A 206 -14.21 14.12 -14.25
CA LYS A 206 -15.34 13.57 -13.47
C LYS A 206 -15.72 12.17 -13.94
N MET A 207 -15.81 11.98 -15.24
CA MET A 207 -16.13 10.66 -15.84
C MET A 207 -15.07 9.60 -15.53
N ASP A 208 -13.80 9.97 -15.55
CA ASP A 208 -12.70 9.05 -15.22
C ASP A 208 -12.78 8.62 -13.74
N VAL A 209 -13.11 9.53 -12.82
CA VAL A 209 -13.28 9.25 -11.39
C VAL A 209 -14.50 8.35 -11.15
N GLU A 210 -15.69 8.75 -11.65
CA GLU A 210 -16.93 7.98 -11.50
C GLU A 210 -16.80 6.54 -12.06
N LYS A 211 -16.12 6.40 -13.20
CA LYS A 211 -15.84 5.10 -13.80
C LYS A 211 -14.90 4.27 -12.92
N SER A 212 -13.87 4.89 -12.35
CA SER A 212 -12.91 4.22 -11.47
C SER A 212 -13.62 3.71 -10.22
N ASP A 213 -14.41 4.57 -9.60
CA ASP A 213 -15.19 4.26 -8.41
C ASP A 213 -16.14 3.08 -8.66
N LEU A 214 -17.00 3.18 -9.68
CA LEU A 214 -17.91 2.10 -10.06
C LEU A 214 -17.20 0.75 -10.30
N ILE A 215 -16.04 0.78 -10.97
CA ILE A 215 -15.26 -0.44 -11.24
C ILE A 215 -14.69 -1.03 -9.95
N THR A 216 -14.14 -0.19 -9.07
CA THR A 216 -13.49 -0.65 -7.83
C THR A 216 -14.52 -1.18 -6.84
N GLU A 217 -15.65 -0.50 -6.67
CA GLU A 217 -16.78 -0.99 -5.87
C GLU A 217 -17.34 -2.32 -6.40
N THR A 218 -17.57 -2.40 -7.72
CA THR A 218 -18.09 -3.63 -8.33
C THR A 218 -17.12 -4.79 -8.15
N ARG A 219 -15.82 -4.55 -8.34
CA ARG A 219 -14.81 -5.58 -8.07
C ARG A 219 -14.79 -5.97 -6.60
N PHE A 220 -14.86 -5.01 -5.70
CA PHE A 220 -14.93 -5.29 -4.28
C PHE A 220 -16.15 -6.12 -3.94
N SER A 221 -17.34 -5.78 -4.43
CA SER A 221 -18.58 -6.51 -4.17
C SER A 221 -18.53 -7.97 -4.68
N ILE A 222 -17.93 -8.20 -5.84
CA ILE A 222 -17.78 -9.54 -6.43
C ILE A 222 -16.78 -10.40 -5.66
N TYR A 223 -15.61 -9.84 -5.30
CA TYR A 223 -14.54 -10.61 -4.65
C TYR A 223 -14.72 -10.72 -3.13
N SER A 224 -15.47 -9.81 -2.55
CA SER A 224 -15.61 -9.80 -1.10
C SER A 224 -16.57 -10.87 -0.61
N GLN A 225 -17.55 -11.36 -1.41
CA GLN A 225 -18.58 -12.37 -1.06
C GLN A 225 -18.77 -12.54 0.47
N VAL A 226 -18.42 -11.51 1.22
CA VAL A 226 -18.12 -11.58 2.62
C VAL A 226 -19.38 -11.21 3.34
N LYS A 227 -19.88 -12.16 4.06
CA LYS A 227 -20.78 -11.86 5.17
C LYS A 227 -20.08 -10.80 6.03
N LEU A 228 -20.71 -9.65 6.18
CA LEU A 228 -20.32 -8.66 7.16
C LEU A 228 -20.02 -9.39 8.47
N ARG A 229 -18.80 -9.30 8.95
CA ARG A 229 -18.47 -9.74 10.29
C ARG A 229 -18.46 -8.50 11.16
N PRO A 230 -19.45 -8.32 12.00
CA PRO A 230 -19.49 -7.18 12.89
C PRO A 230 -18.24 -7.16 13.76
N TYR A 231 -17.85 -5.97 14.15
CA TYR A 231 -16.81 -5.75 15.15
C TYR A 231 -17.19 -6.46 16.45
N SER A 232 -16.28 -7.27 17.01
CA SER A 232 -16.56 -8.01 18.23
C SER A 232 -16.45 -7.15 19.49
N GLY A 233 -15.65 -6.09 19.43
CA GLY A 233 -15.34 -5.26 20.59
C GLY A 233 -14.47 -5.94 21.63
N ASP A 234 -13.93 -7.12 21.32
CA ASP A 234 -13.07 -7.85 22.25
C ASP A 234 -11.82 -7.03 22.56
N VAL A 235 -11.45 -6.97 23.82
CA VAL A 235 -10.24 -6.29 24.26
C VAL A 235 -9.01 -6.99 23.70
N THR A 236 -8.07 -6.23 23.15
CA THR A 236 -6.77 -6.77 22.74
C THR A 236 -6.05 -7.30 23.99
N PRO A 237 -5.64 -8.59 24.00
CA PRO A 237 -5.00 -9.16 25.17
C PRO A 237 -3.65 -8.50 25.44
N ASP A 238 -3.23 -8.58 26.70
CA ASP A 238 -1.86 -8.29 27.06
C ASP A 238 -0.98 -9.46 26.62
N TYR A 239 -0.31 -9.30 25.48
CA TYR A 239 0.47 -10.37 24.88
C TYR A 239 1.77 -10.61 25.65
N ASN A 240 2.06 -11.88 25.94
CA ASN A 240 3.41 -12.31 26.31
C ASN A 240 4.29 -12.37 25.04
N TRP A 241 4.91 -11.24 24.68
CA TRP A 241 5.71 -11.10 23.47
C TRP A 241 6.89 -12.07 23.41
N ASP A 242 7.52 -12.39 24.54
CA ASP A 242 8.65 -13.31 24.60
C ASP A 242 8.21 -14.75 24.33
N GLU A 243 7.04 -15.13 24.80
CA GLU A 243 6.44 -16.44 24.50
C GLU A 243 6.04 -16.53 23.03
N LEU A 244 5.46 -15.47 22.47
CA LEU A 244 5.13 -15.40 21.03
C LEU A 244 6.39 -15.52 20.17
N LEU A 245 7.48 -14.84 20.51
CA LEU A 245 8.77 -14.97 19.83
C LEU A 245 9.32 -16.39 19.89
N LYS A 246 9.25 -17.02 21.04
CA LYS A 246 9.68 -18.42 21.23
C LYS A 246 8.86 -19.40 20.38
N ASN A 247 7.56 -19.20 20.34
CA ASN A 247 6.66 -20.05 19.54
C ASN A 247 6.90 -19.82 18.04
N ALA A 248 7.07 -18.58 17.61
CA ALA A 248 7.42 -18.21 16.24
C ALA A 248 8.75 -18.83 15.80
N GLU A 249 9.75 -18.82 16.67
CA GLU A 249 11.04 -19.46 16.41
C GLU A 249 10.92 -20.99 16.27
N ALA A 250 10.15 -21.64 17.14
CA ALA A 250 9.94 -23.09 17.08
C ALA A 250 9.27 -23.50 15.77
N ASP A 251 8.20 -22.79 15.35
CA ASP A 251 7.51 -23.04 14.09
C ASP A 251 8.42 -22.77 12.88
N ALA A 252 9.14 -21.67 12.90
CA ALA A 252 10.06 -21.31 11.81
C ALA A 252 11.17 -22.35 11.63
N LYS A 253 11.73 -22.87 12.72
CA LYS A 253 12.78 -23.90 12.69
C LYS A 253 12.35 -25.16 11.94
N GLU A 254 11.11 -25.56 12.10
CA GLU A 254 10.55 -26.73 11.40
C GLU A 254 10.32 -26.43 9.91
N ARG A 255 9.97 -25.20 9.59
CA ARG A 255 9.54 -24.78 8.26
C ARG A 255 10.67 -24.24 7.37
N THR A 256 11.91 -24.08 7.88
CA THR A 256 13.05 -23.51 7.14
C THR A 256 14.29 -24.40 7.14
N ASN A 257 14.13 -25.72 7.32
CA ASN A 257 15.24 -26.66 7.58
C ASN A 257 15.80 -27.35 6.32
N ASN A 258 15.34 -27.02 5.12
CA ASN A 258 15.75 -27.70 3.89
C ASN A 258 16.66 -26.89 2.96
N ASN A 259 17.08 -25.70 3.38
CA ASN A 259 17.95 -24.83 2.61
C ASN A 259 18.83 -23.93 3.50
N GLU A 260 19.97 -23.53 2.95
CA GLU A 260 20.96 -22.71 3.67
C GLU A 260 20.56 -21.26 3.91
N PHE A 261 19.57 -20.76 3.16
CA PHE A 261 19.10 -19.37 3.24
C PHE A 261 18.07 -19.14 4.35
N GLY A 262 17.57 -20.20 4.99
CA GLY A 262 16.50 -20.11 5.98
C GLY A 262 15.15 -19.68 5.40
N ILE A 263 14.93 -19.92 4.11
CA ILE A 263 13.68 -19.64 3.40
C ILE A 263 12.67 -20.76 3.72
N GLU A 264 11.39 -20.40 3.78
CA GLU A 264 10.29 -21.36 3.97
C GLU A 264 10.37 -22.50 2.95
N ASN A 265 10.25 -23.73 3.43
CA ASN A 265 10.55 -24.96 2.70
C ASN A 265 9.80 -25.11 1.36
N ASN A 266 8.51 -24.84 1.36
CA ASN A 266 7.69 -24.93 0.14
C ASN A 266 8.00 -23.81 -0.84
N THR A 267 8.20 -22.60 -0.33
CA THR A 267 8.58 -21.43 -1.11
C THR A 267 9.94 -21.65 -1.78
N PHE A 268 10.91 -22.13 -1.03
CA PHE A 268 12.22 -22.49 -1.59
C PHE A 268 12.10 -23.52 -2.71
N ASN A 269 11.43 -24.64 -2.45
CA ASN A 269 11.29 -25.71 -3.42
C ASN A 269 10.55 -25.31 -4.69
N LYS A 270 9.47 -24.53 -4.57
CA LYS A 270 8.62 -24.15 -5.71
C LYS A 270 9.18 -23.00 -6.52
N ASN A 271 9.71 -21.98 -5.86
CA ASN A 271 9.96 -20.67 -6.47
C ASN A 271 11.45 -20.39 -6.68
N ILE A 272 12.35 -20.93 -5.85
CA ILE A 272 13.76 -20.52 -5.79
C ILE A 272 14.69 -21.58 -6.34
N LYS A 273 14.61 -22.80 -5.83
CA LYS A 273 15.54 -23.90 -6.09
C LYS A 273 15.85 -24.11 -7.58
N LYS A 274 14.83 -24.07 -8.44
CA LYS A 274 14.98 -24.32 -9.89
C LYS A 274 15.87 -23.29 -10.61
N ASN A 275 15.84 -22.05 -10.13
CA ASN A 275 16.51 -20.92 -10.79
C ASN A 275 17.68 -20.37 -9.97
N MET A 276 17.97 -20.96 -8.83
CA MET A 276 18.96 -20.47 -7.87
C MET A 276 20.33 -20.27 -8.52
N GLU A 277 20.87 -21.32 -9.18
CA GLU A 277 22.18 -21.26 -9.82
C GLU A 277 22.29 -20.15 -10.90
N LYS A 278 21.17 -19.85 -11.59
CA LYS A 278 21.14 -18.78 -12.59
C LYS A 278 21.21 -17.39 -11.97
N ARG A 279 20.84 -17.26 -10.70
CA ARG A 279 20.85 -16.00 -9.96
C ARG A 279 22.18 -15.72 -9.27
N LYS A 280 23.03 -16.73 -9.10
CA LYS A 280 24.28 -16.60 -8.37
C LYS A 280 25.16 -15.49 -8.91
N GLY A 281 25.47 -14.49 -8.10
CA GLY A 281 26.33 -13.37 -8.45
C GLY A 281 25.79 -12.48 -9.58
N LYS A 282 24.48 -12.48 -9.87
CA LYS A 282 23.93 -11.73 -11.01
C LYS A 282 23.48 -10.33 -10.65
N ASP A 283 23.23 -10.04 -9.40
CA ASP A 283 22.63 -8.78 -8.95
C ASP A 283 23.68 -7.78 -8.42
N TYR A 284 24.96 -7.98 -8.72
CA TYR A 284 26.09 -7.13 -8.31
C TYR A 284 26.03 -5.69 -8.84
N PHE A 285 25.26 -5.44 -9.88
CA PHE A 285 25.13 -4.13 -10.52
C PHE A 285 24.07 -3.23 -9.91
N TYR A 286 23.25 -3.74 -8.99
CA TYR A 286 22.25 -2.91 -8.31
C TYR A 286 22.91 -1.85 -7.42
N LYS A 287 22.42 -0.62 -7.55
CA LYS A 287 22.85 0.54 -6.77
C LYS A 287 21.68 1.07 -5.98
N TYR A 288 21.95 1.38 -4.71
CA TYR A 288 20.95 1.86 -3.77
C TYR A 288 21.26 3.27 -3.26
N SER A 289 22.32 3.91 -3.79
CA SER A 289 22.72 5.27 -3.41
C SER A 289 21.85 6.36 -4.03
N ASP A 290 21.34 6.15 -5.24
CA ASP A 290 20.70 7.19 -6.06
C ASP A 290 19.37 6.69 -6.67
N SER A 291 18.50 6.15 -5.83
CA SER A 291 17.17 5.71 -6.24
C SER A 291 16.19 6.88 -6.30
N PRO A 292 15.35 6.97 -7.36
CA PRO A 292 14.23 7.90 -7.38
C PRO A 292 13.20 7.62 -6.28
N GLU A 293 13.18 6.41 -5.74
CA GLU A 293 12.27 6.02 -4.66
C GLU A 293 12.49 6.82 -3.37
N TYR A 294 13.72 7.33 -3.12
CA TYR A 294 13.95 8.23 -1.99
C TYR A 294 13.14 9.53 -2.10
N SER A 295 13.08 10.13 -3.29
CA SER A 295 12.27 11.34 -3.50
C SER A 295 10.78 11.05 -3.41
N ASP A 296 10.34 9.87 -3.88
CA ASP A 296 8.95 9.42 -3.74
C ASP A 296 8.60 9.18 -2.26
N PHE A 297 9.53 8.64 -1.46
CA PHE A 297 9.40 8.48 -0.02
C PHE A 297 9.37 9.81 0.74
N GLU A 298 10.26 10.73 0.41
CA GLU A 298 10.25 12.09 0.98
C GLU A 298 8.91 12.80 0.72
N LEU A 299 8.36 12.66 -0.48
CA LEU A 299 7.04 13.22 -0.82
C LEU A 299 5.91 12.58 0.01
N LEU A 300 5.96 11.28 0.27
CA LEU A 300 5.02 10.61 1.17
C LEU A 300 5.12 11.16 2.61
N LEU A 301 6.33 11.37 3.12
CA LEU A 301 6.55 11.96 4.45
C LEU A 301 6.14 13.45 4.51
N GLU A 302 6.36 14.21 3.43
CA GLU A 302 5.90 15.60 3.32
C GLU A 302 4.37 15.68 3.45
N ILE A 303 3.66 14.80 2.75
CA ILE A 303 2.19 14.69 2.85
C ILE A 303 1.76 14.34 4.26
N ALA A 304 2.39 13.35 4.88
CA ALA A 304 2.07 12.97 6.25
C ALA A 304 2.26 14.15 7.23
N LYS A 305 3.31 14.94 7.04
CA LYS A 305 3.60 16.14 7.83
C LYS A 305 2.57 17.24 7.63
N GLU A 306 2.17 17.51 6.38
CA GLU A 306 1.15 18.51 6.08
C GLU A 306 -0.22 18.15 6.66
N LEU A 307 -0.54 16.86 6.75
CA LEU A 307 -1.77 16.33 7.37
C LEU A 307 -1.68 16.21 8.90
N GLY A 308 -0.52 16.57 9.50
CA GLY A 308 -0.31 16.52 10.94
C GLY A 308 -0.34 15.12 11.51
N LEU A 309 0.17 14.14 10.76
CA LEU A 309 0.23 12.75 11.19
C LEU A 309 1.53 12.46 11.96
N ASP A 310 1.43 11.64 13.01
CA ASP A 310 2.55 11.01 13.69
C ASP A 310 2.88 9.70 12.96
N VAL A 311 4.13 9.55 12.49
CA VAL A 311 4.54 8.46 11.63
C VAL A 311 5.55 7.55 12.31
N ARG A 312 5.26 6.25 12.28
CA ARG A 312 6.24 5.19 12.55
C ARG A 312 6.62 4.52 11.23
N VAL A 313 7.89 4.58 10.85
CA VAL A 313 8.42 3.81 9.73
C VAL A 313 8.93 2.47 10.24
N ILE A 314 8.60 1.39 9.54
CA ILE A 314 9.18 0.06 9.78
C ILE A 314 10.08 -0.27 8.60
N ASN A 315 11.36 -0.46 8.87
CA ASN A 315 12.29 -1.05 7.91
C ASN A 315 12.40 -2.54 8.20
N PHE A 316 11.76 -3.35 7.38
CA PHE A 316 11.85 -4.80 7.50
C PHE A 316 13.25 -5.32 7.13
N PRO A 317 13.69 -6.45 7.70
CA PRO A 317 14.96 -7.04 7.35
C PRO A 317 14.95 -7.56 5.92
N ILE A 318 16.12 -7.89 5.43
CA ILE A 318 16.33 -8.62 4.18
C ILE A 318 16.99 -9.97 4.46
N ASN A 319 16.94 -10.89 3.51
CA ASN A 319 17.68 -12.14 3.62
C ASN A 319 19.14 -11.90 3.22
N GLY A 320 20.03 -11.65 4.20
CA GLY A 320 21.45 -11.36 3.96
C GLY A 320 22.16 -12.47 3.20
N LYS A 321 21.95 -13.75 3.60
CA LYS A 321 22.56 -14.91 2.93
C LYS A 321 22.14 -15.01 1.46
N TRP A 322 20.88 -14.74 1.15
CA TRP A 322 20.40 -14.74 -0.23
C TRP A 322 20.99 -13.57 -1.02
N ASN A 323 21.03 -12.38 -0.45
CA ASN A 323 21.60 -11.19 -1.10
C ASN A 323 23.09 -11.37 -1.40
N ASP A 324 23.85 -11.95 -0.47
CA ASP A 324 25.27 -12.34 -0.72
C ASP A 324 25.39 -13.36 -1.86
N TYR A 325 24.51 -14.36 -1.88
CA TYR A 325 24.50 -15.38 -2.93
C TYR A 325 24.23 -14.81 -4.32
N ILE A 326 23.28 -13.88 -4.46
CA ILE A 326 22.97 -13.25 -5.74
C ILE A 326 23.90 -12.09 -6.10
N GLY A 327 24.76 -11.66 -5.17
CA GLY A 327 25.83 -10.69 -5.41
C GLY A 327 25.47 -9.23 -5.08
N VAL A 328 24.41 -8.99 -4.32
CA VAL A 328 24.09 -7.62 -3.83
C VAL A 328 25.08 -7.24 -2.74
N ASP A 329 25.84 -6.18 -2.99
CA ASP A 329 26.91 -5.71 -2.12
C ASP A 329 26.38 -5.29 -0.73
N ALA A 330 27.05 -5.74 0.33
CA ALA A 330 26.71 -5.37 1.72
C ALA A 330 26.81 -3.86 1.96
N GLU A 331 27.74 -3.17 1.31
CA GLU A 331 27.85 -1.72 1.41
C GLU A 331 26.63 -1.01 0.81
N GLN A 332 26.05 -1.53 -0.29
CA GLN A 332 24.82 -0.99 -0.85
C GLN A 332 23.62 -1.16 0.09
N ARG A 333 23.55 -2.28 0.81
CA ARG A 333 22.51 -2.53 1.83
C ARG A 333 22.63 -1.56 3.01
N LYS A 334 23.87 -1.30 3.44
CA LYS A 334 24.18 -0.31 4.49
C LYS A 334 23.82 1.12 4.05
N ILE A 335 24.19 1.53 2.83
CA ILE A 335 23.86 2.85 2.27
C ILE A 335 22.35 3.07 2.28
N TYR A 336 21.57 2.11 1.81
CA TYR A 336 20.11 2.18 1.87
C TYR A 336 19.61 2.46 3.29
N ARG A 337 20.04 1.64 4.25
CA ARG A 337 19.60 1.71 5.63
C ARG A 337 19.93 3.05 6.28
N GLU A 338 21.14 3.57 6.05
CA GLU A 338 21.56 4.87 6.55
C GLU A 338 20.74 6.02 5.91
N LYS A 339 20.53 5.97 4.60
CA LYS A 339 19.72 6.99 3.90
C LYS A 339 18.28 6.98 4.36
N LEU A 340 17.64 5.80 4.44
CA LEU A 340 16.27 5.68 4.93
C LEU A 340 16.15 6.28 6.34
N THR A 341 17.03 5.91 7.25
CA THR A 341 17.04 6.40 8.64
C THR A 341 17.19 7.91 8.68
N ASN A 342 18.15 8.46 7.92
CA ASN A 342 18.40 9.90 7.86
C ASN A 342 17.19 10.68 7.33
N ILE A 343 16.53 10.17 6.29
CA ILE A 343 15.32 10.78 5.74
C ILE A 343 14.24 10.81 6.81
N VAL A 344 13.92 9.67 7.43
CA VAL A 344 12.87 9.59 8.46
C VAL A 344 13.13 10.58 9.58
N GLN A 345 14.37 10.63 10.10
CA GLN A 345 14.76 11.54 11.18
C GLN A 345 14.71 13.01 10.77
N SER A 346 15.02 13.35 9.52
CA SER A 346 14.97 14.73 9.02
C SER A 346 13.55 15.30 9.02
N TYR A 347 12.54 14.45 8.88
CA TYR A 347 11.13 14.82 9.01
C TYR A 347 10.65 14.86 10.48
N GLY A 348 11.47 14.44 11.43
CA GLY A 348 11.13 14.37 12.85
C GLY A 348 10.36 13.11 13.23
N TYR A 349 10.34 12.11 12.38
CA TYR A 349 9.65 10.84 12.58
C TYR A 349 10.55 9.77 13.18
N SER A 350 9.94 8.68 13.62
CA SER A 350 10.64 7.55 14.23
C SER A 350 10.65 6.32 13.32
N ILE A 351 11.75 5.57 13.38
CA ILE A 351 11.92 4.34 12.63
C ILE A 351 12.13 3.14 13.56
N PHE A 352 11.42 2.06 13.31
CA PHE A 352 11.70 0.74 13.86
C PHE A 352 12.50 -0.04 12.82
N ASP A 353 13.79 -0.13 13.03
CA ASP A 353 14.72 -0.68 12.05
C ASP A 353 15.12 -2.11 12.41
N LEU A 354 14.65 -3.07 11.63
CA LEU A 354 15.02 -4.48 11.69
C LEU A 354 16.13 -4.86 10.70
N GLY A 355 16.72 -3.89 10.00
CA GLY A 355 17.74 -4.14 8.98
C GLY A 355 19.03 -4.78 9.52
N ASP A 356 19.30 -4.68 10.83
CA ASP A 356 20.41 -5.37 11.50
C ASP A 356 20.19 -6.89 11.65
N LYS A 357 18.97 -7.37 11.39
CA LYS A 357 18.56 -8.78 11.49
C LYS A 357 18.75 -9.57 10.19
N GLU A 358 19.45 -9.04 9.20
CA GLU A 358 19.59 -9.65 7.87
C GLU A 358 20.20 -11.08 7.87
N TYR A 359 21.00 -11.42 8.88
CA TYR A 359 21.58 -12.76 9.07
C TYR A 359 20.96 -13.55 10.21
N GLU A 360 20.08 -12.91 10.99
CA GLU A 360 19.41 -13.58 12.10
C GLU A 360 18.39 -14.59 11.59
N PRO A 361 18.34 -15.81 12.14
CA PRO A 361 17.42 -16.82 11.70
C PRO A 361 15.96 -16.43 12.00
N TYR A 362 15.06 -16.85 11.11
CA TYR A 362 13.60 -16.76 11.28
C TYR A 362 13.00 -15.35 11.17
N TYR A 363 13.79 -14.36 10.73
CA TYR A 363 13.28 -13.02 10.42
C TYR A 363 12.73 -12.91 8.99
N MET A 364 13.15 -13.80 8.08
CA MET A 364 12.69 -13.80 6.70
C MET A 364 11.85 -15.04 6.39
N PHE A 365 10.73 -14.82 5.69
CA PHE A 365 9.91 -15.89 5.14
C PHE A 365 10.48 -16.43 3.83
N ASP A 366 10.91 -15.52 2.97
CA ASP A 366 11.53 -15.84 1.70
C ASP A 366 12.76 -14.94 1.42
N THR A 367 12.99 -14.57 0.18
CA THR A 367 14.14 -13.74 -0.21
C THR A 367 13.96 -12.26 0.08
N VAL A 368 12.71 -11.79 0.25
CA VAL A 368 12.36 -10.36 0.39
C VAL A 368 11.29 -10.06 1.43
N HIS A 369 10.49 -11.05 1.85
CA HIS A 369 9.38 -10.80 2.76
C HIS A 369 9.72 -11.18 4.21
N PRO A 370 9.23 -10.40 5.20
CA PRO A 370 9.43 -10.70 6.60
C PRO A 370 8.78 -12.01 7.02
N GLY A 371 9.37 -12.66 7.99
CA GLY A 371 8.94 -13.94 8.54
C GLY A 371 8.53 -13.85 10.01
N TRP A 372 8.48 -14.95 10.64
CA TRP A 372 7.95 -15.23 11.98
C TRP A 372 8.34 -14.20 13.05
N LYS A 373 9.65 -14.07 13.33
CA LYS A 373 10.14 -13.17 14.39
C LYS A 373 9.97 -11.70 13.99
N ALA A 374 10.20 -11.36 12.72
CA ALA A 374 10.04 -9.99 12.25
C ALA A 374 8.58 -9.50 12.44
N TRP A 375 7.59 -10.37 12.20
CA TRP A 375 6.18 -10.02 12.42
C TRP A 375 5.86 -9.80 13.89
N ILE A 376 6.38 -10.62 14.80
CA ILE A 376 6.15 -10.44 16.25
C ILE A 376 6.78 -9.14 16.76
N GLU A 377 8.02 -8.85 16.36
CA GLU A 377 8.69 -7.62 16.80
C GLU A 377 8.01 -6.37 16.21
N ALA A 378 7.66 -6.40 14.92
CA ALA A 378 6.89 -5.33 14.30
C ALA A 378 5.52 -5.15 14.99
N SER A 379 4.80 -6.23 15.29
CA SER A 379 3.51 -6.17 15.98
C SER A 379 3.63 -5.53 17.37
N ARG A 380 4.66 -5.90 18.12
CA ARG A 380 4.93 -5.31 19.44
C ARG A 380 5.20 -3.80 19.32
N ASP A 381 6.04 -3.40 18.38
CA ASP A 381 6.36 -1.97 18.15
C ASP A 381 5.11 -1.19 17.71
N LEU A 382 4.34 -1.70 16.76
CA LEU A 382 3.09 -1.07 16.29
C LEU A 382 2.09 -0.87 17.43
N TYR A 383 1.91 -1.89 18.26
CA TYR A 383 0.98 -1.81 19.39
C TYR A 383 1.45 -0.79 20.43
N GLN A 384 2.74 -0.76 20.74
CA GLN A 384 3.33 0.25 21.63
C GLN A 384 3.17 1.66 21.03
N PHE A 385 3.49 1.85 19.75
CA PHE A 385 3.29 3.12 19.05
C PHE A 385 1.84 3.59 19.12
N PHE A 386 0.88 2.69 18.90
CA PHE A 386 -0.53 3.04 18.99
C PHE A 386 -0.96 3.46 20.40
N LYS A 387 -0.47 2.76 21.44
CA LYS A 387 -0.83 3.02 22.85
C LYS A 387 -0.15 4.26 23.43
N GLN A 388 0.93 4.75 22.85
CA GLN A 388 1.56 6.00 23.28
C GLN A 388 0.57 7.15 23.10
N SER A 389 0.38 7.96 24.15
CA SER A 389 -0.40 9.20 24.02
C SER A 389 0.28 10.12 23.01
N ASN A 390 -0.50 10.77 22.14
CA ASN A 390 0.07 11.79 21.27
C ASN A 390 0.68 12.87 22.18
N VAL A 391 2.00 13.01 22.13
CA VAL A 391 2.69 14.13 22.80
C VAL A 391 2.34 15.36 21.96
N ASN A 392 1.36 16.14 22.45
CA ASN A 392 1.02 17.45 21.90
C ASN A 392 2.17 18.45 22.13
#